data_9beda7714e6fd8a3228d0b1dc995001d
#
_entry.id   9beda7714e6fd8a3228d0b1dc995001d
#
_cell.length_a   1.000
_cell.length_b   1.000
_cell.length_c   1.000
_cell.angle_alpha   90.00
_cell.angle_beta   90.00
_cell.angle_gamma   90.00
#
_symmetry.space_group_name_H-M   'P 1'
#
loop_
_entity.id
_entity.type
_entity.pdbx_description
1 polymer ?
#
loop_
_entity_poly.entity_id
_entity_poly.type
_entity_poly.pdbx_seq_one_letter_code
_entity_poly.pdbx_strand_id
1 'polypeptide(L)'
;ALNCVANGKILKEKIFDNIWIQPAAGDAGGSLGAALALWHIENGNERIVSSSDDMGGSYLGNEFSQEQIEKELLSIGAKFETYKYEELINNTSEFLSNEKAIGWFQGRMEFGPRALGGRSILGDPRSDKMQKNLNLKVKFRESFRPFAPSVLKEDLSYWFDLNVESPYMLL
;
A
#
# COMPACT_ATOMS: atom_id res chain seq x y z
N ALA A 1 -13.60 9.68 -3.63
CA ALA A 1 -12.70 9.86 -2.47
C ALA A 1 -11.25 9.43 -2.78
N LEU A 2 -11.03 8.44 -3.66
CA LEU A 2 -9.70 7.87 -3.89
C LEU A 2 -8.86 8.59 -4.97
N ASN A 3 -9.26 9.78 -5.40
CA ASN A 3 -8.52 10.59 -6.37
C ASN A 3 -7.50 11.48 -5.64
N CYS A 4 -6.25 11.04 -5.54
CA CYS A 4 -5.18 11.75 -4.84
C CYS A 4 -4.89 13.15 -5.42
N VAL A 5 -5.08 13.35 -6.73
CA VAL A 5 -4.89 14.68 -7.36
C VAL A 5 -5.96 15.67 -6.88
N ALA A 6 -7.23 15.24 -6.82
CA ALA A 6 -8.31 16.09 -6.30
C ALA A 6 -8.12 16.37 -4.81
N ASN A 7 -7.80 15.34 -4.03
CA ASN A 7 -7.57 15.47 -2.59
C ASN A 7 -6.39 16.40 -2.28
N GLY A 8 -5.28 16.23 -3.00
CA GLY A 8 -4.10 17.10 -2.86
C GLY A 8 -4.39 18.56 -3.21
N LYS A 9 -5.26 18.84 -4.20
CA LYS A 9 -5.71 20.20 -4.49
C LYS A 9 -6.51 20.80 -3.34
N ILE A 10 -7.47 20.05 -2.79
CA ILE A 10 -8.26 20.51 -1.63
C ILE A 10 -7.36 20.84 -0.44
N LEU A 11 -6.35 19.98 -0.18
CA LEU A 11 -5.37 20.21 0.88
C LEU A 11 -4.56 21.49 0.65
N LYS A 12 -4.07 21.71 -0.58
CA LYS A 12 -3.26 22.88 -0.95
C LYS A 12 -4.03 24.18 -0.90
N GLU A 13 -5.30 24.18 -1.26
CA GLU A 13 -6.18 25.36 -1.21
C GLU A 13 -6.52 25.82 0.21
N LYS A 14 -6.22 24.99 1.22
CA LYS A 14 -6.44 25.33 2.63
C LYS A 14 -7.87 25.81 2.96
N ILE A 15 -8.87 25.28 2.25
CA ILE A 15 -10.29 25.60 2.47
C ILE A 15 -10.76 25.00 3.80
N PHE A 16 -10.20 23.87 4.19
CA PHE A 16 -10.48 23.15 5.42
C PHE A 16 -9.23 22.99 6.26
N ASP A 17 -9.39 23.01 7.58
CA ASP A 17 -8.27 22.81 8.51
C ASP A 17 -7.68 21.40 8.42
N ASN A 18 -8.53 20.41 8.20
CA ASN A 18 -8.15 19.01 8.09
C ASN A 18 -8.92 18.31 6.96
N ILE A 19 -8.30 17.30 6.39
CA ILE A 19 -8.93 16.37 5.45
C ILE A 19 -8.72 14.93 5.95
N TRP A 20 -9.79 14.17 5.99
CA TRP A 20 -9.73 12.74 6.25
C TRP A 20 -10.41 11.96 5.12
N ILE A 21 -9.76 10.91 4.65
CA ILE A 21 -10.26 10.11 3.55
C ILE A 21 -10.21 8.64 3.96
N GLN A 22 -11.36 7.98 3.93
CA GLN A 22 -11.43 6.55 4.22
C GLN A 22 -10.57 5.77 3.21
N PRO A 23 -9.55 5.00 3.63
CA PRO A 23 -8.64 4.28 2.73
C PRO A 23 -9.33 3.29 1.80
N ALA A 24 -10.39 2.65 2.27
CA ALA A 24 -11.21 1.72 1.50
C ALA A 24 -12.53 2.34 1.01
N ALA A 25 -12.53 3.64 0.63
CA ALA A 25 -13.72 4.40 0.21
C ALA A 25 -14.31 3.95 -1.13
N GLY A 26 -14.55 2.67 -1.30
CA GLY A 26 -15.17 2.02 -2.44
C GLY A 26 -16.00 0.85 -1.96
N ASP A 27 -16.22 -0.13 -2.82
CA ASP A 27 -17.04 -1.31 -2.52
C ASP A 27 -16.53 -2.08 -1.28
N ALA A 28 -15.22 -2.19 -1.11
CA ALA A 28 -14.62 -2.85 0.07
C ALA A 28 -15.02 -2.18 1.38
N GLY A 29 -15.04 -0.85 1.44
CA GLY A 29 -15.44 -0.10 2.63
C GLY A 29 -16.91 -0.20 2.97
N GLY A 30 -17.76 -0.57 2.02
CA GLY A 30 -19.18 -0.80 2.24
C GLY A 30 -19.45 -1.90 3.27
N SER A 31 -18.69 -2.99 3.24
CA SER A 31 -18.80 -4.08 4.21
C SER A 31 -18.41 -3.64 5.63
N LEU A 32 -17.32 -2.92 5.76
CA LEU A 32 -16.87 -2.33 7.03
C LEU A 32 -17.92 -1.33 7.56
N GLY A 33 -18.40 -0.43 6.68
CA GLY A 33 -19.40 0.56 7.03
C GLY A 33 -20.73 -0.06 7.49
N ALA A 34 -21.19 -1.14 6.85
CA ALA A 34 -22.36 -1.87 7.25
C ALA A 34 -22.21 -2.50 8.65
N ALA A 35 -21.07 -3.13 8.92
CA ALA A 35 -20.79 -3.69 10.24
C ALA A 35 -20.75 -2.61 11.33
N LEU A 36 -20.12 -1.47 11.07
CA LEU A 36 -20.05 -0.35 12.01
C LEU A 36 -21.42 0.30 12.21
N ALA A 37 -22.24 0.42 11.17
CA ALA A 37 -23.61 0.94 11.27
C ALA A 37 -24.46 0.04 12.16
N LEU A 38 -24.43 -1.28 11.96
CA LEU A 38 -25.12 -2.23 12.82
C LEU A 38 -24.64 -2.11 14.28
N TRP A 39 -23.34 -2.04 14.50
CA TRP A 39 -22.76 -1.98 15.84
C TRP A 39 -23.13 -0.69 16.58
N HIS A 40 -22.96 0.46 15.94
CA HIS A 40 -23.14 1.76 16.60
C HIS A 40 -24.57 2.29 16.50
N ILE A 41 -25.23 2.13 15.35
CA ILE A 41 -26.56 2.74 15.13
C ILE A 41 -27.67 1.81 15.61
N GLU A 42 -27.68 0.56 15.14
CA GLU A 42 -28.76 -0.37 15.47
C GLU A 42 -28.63 -0.91 16.91
N ASN A 43 -27.40 -1.27 17.31
CA ASN A 43 -27.18 -1.82 18.67
C ASN A 43 -26.89 -0.74 19.71
N GLY A 44 -26.80 0.53 19.34
CA GLY A 44 -26.59 1.65 20.25
C GLY A 44 -25.25 1.66 21.00
N ASN A 45 -24.23 0.95 20.49
CA ASN A 45 -22.93 0.94 21.13
C ASN A 45 -22.22 2.28 20.95
N GLU A 46 -21.61 2.77 22.01
CA GLU A 46 -20.88 4.02 22.00
C GLU A 46 -19.65 3.94 21.06
N ARG A 47 -19.37 5.04 20.37
CA ARG A 47 -18.17 5.16 19.55
C ARG A 47 -16.99 5.55 20.42
N ILE A 48 -15.98 4.70 20.47
CA ILE A 48 -14.69 4.98 21.09
C ILE A 48 -13.74 5.47 20.01
N VAL A 49 -13.19 6.67 20.17
CA VAL A 49 -12.19 7.23 19.24
C VAL A 49 -10.81 6.99 19.83
N SER A 50 -9.99 6.27 19.09
CA SER A 50 -8.58 6.05 19.39
C SER A 50 -7.73 7.26 18.95
N SER A 51 -6.59 7.47 19.58
CA SER A 51 -5.55 8.40 19.10
C SER A 51 -4.66 7.78 18.03
N SER A 52 -4.79 6.48 17.78
CA SER A 52 -4.07 5.73 16.76
C SER A 52 -4.92 5.52 15.51
N ASP A 53 -4.28 5.08 14.43
CA ASP A 53 -4.94 4.70 13.19
C ASP A 53 -5.66 3.35 13.35
N ASP A 54 -6.98 3.38 13.54
CA ASP A 54 -7.81 2.18 13.69
C ASP A 54 -7.91 1.35 12.40
N MET A 55 -7.51 1.89 11.26
CA MET A 55 -7.37 1.13 10.02
C MET A 55 -6.08 0.29 9.96
N GLY A 56 -5.16 0.47 10.92
CA GLY A 56 -3.95 -0.33 11.03
C GLY A 56 -3.09 -0.34 9.76
N GLY A 57 -2.99 0.80 9.05
CA GLY A 57 -2.30 0.88 7.77
C GLY A 57 -3.01 0.12 6.63
N SER A 58 -4.29 -0.20 6.79
CA SER A 58 -5.08 -1.10 5.94
C SER A 58 -4.63 -2.58 5.95
N TYR A 59 -3.71 -2.99 6.80
CA TYR A 59 -3.24 -4.37 6.89
C TYR A 59 -4.22 -5.26 7.67
N LEU A 60 -5.46 -5.37 7.16
CA LEU A 60 -6.57 -6.09 7.80
C LEU A 60 -6.93 -7.40 7.11
N GLY A 61 -6.24 -7.74 6.03
CA GLY A 61 -6.48 -8.96 5.27
C GLY A 61 -5.73 -10.18 5.80
N ASN A 62 -5.62 -11.20 4.97
CA ASN A 62 -5.00 -12.48 5.32
C ASN A 62 -3.50 -12.34 5.55
N GLU A 63 -3.01 -13.14 6.50
CA GLU A 63 -1.61 -13.33 6.82
C GLU A 63 -1.25 -14.80 6.78
N PHE A 64 -0.01 -15.10 6.41
CA PHE A 64 0.52 -16.46 6.38
C PHE A 64 1.84 -16.52 7.13
N SER A 65 2.04 -17.56 7.92
CA SER A 65 3.33 -17.79 8.57
C SER A 65 4.37 -18.27 7.55
N GLN A 66 5.65 -18.10 7.87
CA GLN A 66 6.75 -18.63 7.06
C GLN A 66 6.59 -20.12 6.77
N GLU A 67 6.23 -20.90 7.78
CA GLU A 67 6.02 -22.35 7.66
C GLU A 67 4.87 -22.70 6.69
N GLN A 68 3.78 -21.92 6.74
CA GLN A 68 2.67 -22.10 5.80
C GLN A 68 3.10 -21.82 4.37
N ILE A 69 3.86 -20.73 4.17
CA ILE A 69 4.36 -20.34 2.84
C ILE A 69 5.28 -21.44 2.28
N GLU A 70 6.26 -21.89 3.06
CA GLU A 70 7.19 -22.93 2.64
C GLU A 70 6.48 -24.25 2.32
N LYS A 71 5.53 -24.65 3.16
CA LYS A 71 4.72 -25.85 2.92
C LYS A 71 3.94 -25.77 1.61
N GLU A 72 3.29 -24.63 1.34
CA GLU A 72 2.55 -24.44 0.10
C GLU A 72 3.49 -24.44 -1.12
N LEU A 73 4.63 -23.74 -1.04
CA LEU A 73 5.60 -23.72 -2.14
C LEU A 73 6.14 -25.12 -2.44
N LEU A 74 6.46 -25.91 -1.41
CA LEU A 74 6.87 -27.29 -1.56
C LEU A 74 5.78 -28.18 -2.17
N SER A 75 4.54 -27.97 -1.76
CA SER A 75 3.40 -28.76 -2.26
C SER A 75 3.15 -28.63 -3.77
N ILE A 76 3.45 -27.45 -4.32
CA ILE A 76 3.32 -27.15 -5.76
C ILE A 76 4.63 -27.36 -6.54
N GLY A 77 5.69 -27.85 -5.89
CA GLY A 77 6.99 -28.07 -6.51
C GLY A 77 7.73 -26.79 -6.90
N ALA A 78 7.44 -25.67 -6.25
CA ALA A 78 8.12 -24.42 -6.49
C ALA A 78 9.60 -24.49 -6.08
N LYS A 79 10.48 -23.85 -6.85
CA LYS A 79 11.88 -23.65 -6.47
C LYS A 79 12.00 -22.33 -5.75
N PHE A 80 12.52 -22.35 -4.54
CA PHE A 80 12.72 -21.15 -3.73
C PHE A 80 13.97 -21.31 -2.86
N GLU A 81 14.45 -20.19 -2.34
CA GLU A 81 15.56 -20.11 -1.39
C GLU A 81 15.07 -19.34 -0.15
N THR A 82 15.61 -19.71 1.00
CA THR A 82 15.30 -19.04 2.27
C THR A 82 16.52 -18.23 2.70
N TYR A 83 16.31 -16.94 2.99
CA TYR A 83 17.34 -15.99 3.40
C TYR A 83 17.07 -15.48 4.81
N LYS A 84 18.12 -15.07 5.52
CA LYS A 84 17.98 -14.22 6.70
C LYS A 84 17.47 -12.83 6.27
N TYR A 85 16.78 -12.13 7.16
CA TYR A 85 16.14 -10.85 6.84
C TYR A 85 17.11 -9.83 6.22
N GLU A 86 18.29 -9.65 6.80
CA GLU A 86 19.28 -8.70 6.27
C GLU A 86 19.76 -9.08 4.85
N GLU A 87 19.97 -10.36 4.62
CA GLU A 87 20.39 -10.88 3.31
C GLU A 87 19.27 -10.70 2.28
N LEU A 88 18.01 -10.97 2.67
CA LEU A 88 16.85 -10.71 1.83
C LEU A 88 16.76 -9.24 1.40
N ILE A 89 16.94 -8.31 2.33
CA ILE A 89 16.90 -6.88 2.04
C ILE A 89 18.04 -6.45 1.12
N ASN A 90 19.25 -6.94 1.36
CA ASN A 90 20.41 -6.64 0.53
C ASN A 90 20.22 -7.16 -0.91
N ASN A 91 19.82 -8.41 -1.07
CA ASN A 91 19.55 -9.01 -2.36
C ASN A 91 18.42 -8.27 -3.10
N THR A 92 17.35 -7.91 -2.38
CA THR A 92 16.22 -7.14 -2.94
C THR A 92 16.69 -5.77 -3.43
N SER A 93 17.49 -5.07 -2.64
CA SER A 93 18.05 -3.76 -3.00
C SER A 93 18.97 -3.84 -4.21
N GLU A 94 19.79 -4.89 -4.29
CA GLU A 94 20.67 -5.14 -5.43
C GLU A 94 19.85 -5.41 -6.70
N PHE A 95 18.83 -6.26 -6.64
CA PHE A 95 17.96 -6.51 -7.77
C PHE A 95 17.25 -5.25 -8.25
N LEU A 96 16.74 -4.42 -7.34
CA LEU A 96 16.11 -3.15 -7.69
C LEU A 96 17.11 -2.21 -8.38
N SER A 97 18.33 -2.06 -7.83
CA SER A 97 19.37 -1.20 -8.41
C SER A 97 19.84 -1.68 -9.79
N ASN A 98 19.68 -2.97 -10.07
CA ASN A 98 19.91 -3.59 -11.38
C ASN A 98 18.66 -3.57 -12.29
N GLU A 99 17.73 -2.65 -12.06
CA GLU A 99 16.52 -2.44 -12.86
C GLU A 99 15.58 -3.66 -12.93
N LYS A 100 15.58 -4.54 -11.92
CA LYS A 100 14.64 -5.65 -11.85
C LYS A 100 13.33 -5.20 -11.21
N ALA A 101 12.21 -5.72 -11.68
CA ALA A 101 10.93 -5.62 -11.02
C ALA A 101 10.78 -6.78 -10.03
N ILE A 102 10.31 -6.50 -8.82
CA ILE A 102 10.18 -7.49 -7.74
C ILE A 102 8.72 -7.55 -7.28
N GLY A 103 8.17 -8.78 -7.20
CA GLY A 103 6.95 -9.04 -6.45
C GLY A 103 7.28 -9.13 -4.96
N TRP A 104 6.65 -8.28 -4.15
CA TRP A 104 6.85 -8.21 -2.72
C TRP A 104 5.63 -8.70 -1.96
N PHE A 105 5.83 -9.65 -1.06
CA PHE A 105 4.79 -10.26 -0.25
C PHE A 105 5.23 -10.26 1.22
N GLN A 106 4.56 -9.50 2.08
CA GLN A 106 4.95 -9.31 3.47
C GLN A 106 3.74 -9.12 4.38
N GLY A 107 3.71 -9.85 5.49
CA GLY A 107 2.71 -9.70 6.55
C GLY A 107 1.26 -9.81 6.06
N ARG A 108 0.37 -9.03 6.64
CA ARG A 108 -1.05 -8.99 6.25
C ARG A 108 -1.26 -8.30 4.90
N MET A 109 -2.22 -8.82 4.15
CA MET A 109 -2.70 -8.17 2.94
C MET A 109 -3.46 -6.89 3.27
N GLU A 110 -3.37 -5.90 2.40
CA GLU A 110 -4.13 -4.68 2.50
C GLU A 110 -5.63 -4.91 2.30
N PHE A 111 -6.45 -4.21 3.07
CA PHE A 111 -7.89 -4.09 2.87
C PHE A 111 -8.20 -2.82 2.08
N GLY A 112 -8.72 -2.99 0.87
CA GLY A 112 -9.02 -1.88 -0.02
C GLY A 112 -8.29 -1.97 -1.37
N PRO A 113 -8.43 -0.93 -2.23
CA PRO A 113 -7.99 -1.00 -3.62
C PRO A 113 -6.50 -0.71 -3.82
N ARG A 114 -5.77 -0.29 -2.79
CA ARG A 114 -4.36 0.14 -2.90
C ARG A 114 -3.41 -0.93 -2.39
N ALA A 115 -2.33 -1.15 -3.14
CA ALA A 115 -1.17 -1.88 -2.66
C ALA A 115 -0.30 -0.90 -1.84
N LEU A 116 -0.02 -1.23 -0.59
CA LEU A 116 0.65 -0.35 0.38
C LEU A 116 1.89 -1.03 1.01
N GLY A 117 2.48 -2.00 0.31
CA GLY A 117 3.69 -2.69 0.76
C GLY A 117 3.48 -4.14 1.19
N GLY A 118 2.25 -4.59 1.48
CA GLY A 118 1.98 -5.98 1.84
C GLY A 118 1.93 -6.92 0.63
N ARG A 119 1.36 -6.46 -0.46
CA ARG A 119 1.24 -7.16 -1.76
C ARG A 119 1.55 -6.18 -2.88
N SER A 120 2.82 -5.94 -3.13
CA SER A 120 3.29 -4.87 -3.99
C SER A 120 4.21 -5.35 -5.09
N ILE A 121 4.31 -4.58 -6.16
CA ILE A 121 5.37 -4.71 -7.15
C ILE A 121 6.29 -3.51 -6.94
N LEU A 122 7.57 -3.81 -6.74
CA LEU A 122 8.61 -2.81 -6.50
C LEU A 122 9.44 -2.59 -7.77
N GLY A 123 9.87 -1.37 -7.99
CA GLY A 123 10.77 -0.99 -9.06
C GLY A 123 11.59 0.24 -8.68
N ASP A 124 12.80 0.37 -9.21
CA ASP A 124 13.68 1.50 -8.96
C ASP A 124 13.17 2.76 -9.69
N PRO A 125 12.79 3.84 -8.97
CA PRO A 125 12.30 5.07 -9.57
C PRO A 125 13.38 5.86 -10.33
N ARG A 126 14.66 5.54 -10.14
CA ARG A 126 15.78 6.18 -10.86
C ARG A 126 15.92 5.71 -12.31
N SER A 127 15.31 4.58 -12.65
CA SER A 127 15.35 4.03 -14.00
C SER A 127 14.33 4.70 -14.94
N ASP A 128 14.82 5.31 -16.00
CA ASP A 128 13.98 5.95 -17.04
C ASP A 128 13.04 4.95 -17.75
N LYS A 129 13.34 3.67 -17.67
CA LYS A 129 12.60 2.60 -18.37
C LYS A 129 11.60 1.87 -17.44
N MET A 130 11.77 1.98 -16.12
CA MET A 130 11.03 1.15 -15.17
C MET A 130 9.52 1.37 -15.26
N GLN A 131 9.07 2.62 -15.31
CA GLN A 131 7.64 2.94 -15.46
C GLN A 131 7.03 2.24 -16.70
N LYS A 132 7.67 2.37 -17.84
CA LYS A 132 7.23 1.76 -19.10
C LYS A 132 7.24 0.23 -18.99
N ASN A 133 8.31 -0.34 -18.45
CA ASN A 133 8.46 -1.78 -18.31
C ASN A 133 7.39 -2.38 -17.39
N LEU A 134 7.15 -1.78 -16.24
CA LEU A 134 6.12 -2.24 -15.30
C LEU A 134 4.71 -2.15 -15.91
N ASN A 135 4.40 -1.06 -16.63
CA ASN A 135 3.11 -0.93 -17.27
C ASN A 135 2.89 -1.94 -18.39
N LEU A 136 3.84 -2.10 -19.29
CA LEU A 136 3.67 -2.94 -20.48
C LEU A 136 3.86 -4.43 -20.21
N LYS A 137 4.85 -4.79 -19.36
CA LYS A 137 5.25 -6.19 -19.17
C LYS A 137 4.63 -6.86 -17.94
N VAL A 138 4.19 -6.08 -16.95
CA VAL A 138 3.66 -6.59 -15.68
C VAL A 138 2.18 -6.27 -15.52
N LYS A 139 1.79 -5.00 -15.77
CA LYS A 139 0.40 -4.56 -15.61
C LYS A 139 -0.43 -4.66 -16.89
N PHE A 140 0.19 -4.88 -18.05
CA PHE A 140 -0.48 -4.96 -19.36
C PHE A 140 -1.42 -3.79 -19.63
N ARG A 141 -0.93 -2.57 -19.41
CA ARG A 141 -1.68 -1.33 -19.54
C ARG A 141 -0.85 -0.22 -20.19
N GLU A 142 -1.42 0.95 -20.38
CA GLU A 142 -0.79 2.10 -21.05
C GLU A 142 0.50 2.52 -20.34
N SER A 143 1.56 2.76 -21.12
CA SER A 143 2.92 3.02 -20.61
C SER A 143 3.07 4.30 -19.80
N PHE A 144 2.14 5.27 -19.97
CA PHE A 144 2.19 6.57 -19.30
C PHE A 144 1.62 6.57 -17.88
N ARG A 145 0.94 5.50 -17.44
CA ARG A 145 0.33 5.47 -16.10
C ARG A 145 1.39 5.59 -15.01
N PRO A 146 1.20 6.49 -14.04
CA PRO A 146 2.15 6.65 -12.95
C PRO A 146 2.07 5.48 -11.96
N PHE A 147 3.16 5.30 -11.21
CA PHE A 147 3.23 4.49 -10.01
C PHE A 147 3.42 5.40 -8.80
N ALA A 148 2.97 4.96 -7.63
CA ALA A 148 3.18 5.71 -6.41
C ALA A 148 4.63 5.57 -5.95
N PRO A 149 5.32 6.68 -5.67
CA PRO A 149 6.62 6.64 -5.03
C PRO A 149 6.47 6.29 -3.54
N SER A 150 7.45 5.58 -3.02
CA SER A 150 7.62 5.35 -1.59
C SER A 150 8.90 6.05 -1.13
N VAL A 151 8.80 6.90 -0.12
CA VAL A 151 9.93 7.66 0.43
C VAL A 151 9.96 7.53 1.94
N LEU A 152 11.11 7.75 2.54
CA LEU A 152 11.22 7.88 3.98
C LEU A 152 10.44 9.13 4.45
N LYS A 153 9.77 9.01 5.58
CA LYS A 153 8.95 10.10 6.14
C LYS A 153 9.74 11.38 6.36
N GLU A 154 10.96 11.24 6.85
CA GLU A 154 11.91 12.34 7.09
C GLU A 154 12.35 13.06 5.82
N ASP A 155 12.32 12.39 4.67
CA ASP A 155 12.71 12.95 3.38
C ASP A 155 11.52 13.49 2.56
N LEU A 156 10.30 13.42 3.09
CA LEU A 156 9.08 13.77 2.37
C LEU A 156 9.14 15.17 1.76
N SER A 157 9.47 16.18 2.57
CA SER A 157 9.52 17.58 2.14
C SER A 157 10.68 17.90 1.19
N TYR A 158 11.70 17.05 1.12
CA TYR A 158 12.80 17.17 0.18
C TYR A 158 12.37 16.74 -1.24
N TRP A 159 11.55 15.68 -1.33
CA TRP A 159 11.13 15.11 -2.62
C TRP A 159 9.80 15.65 -3.14
N PHE A 160 8.91 16.10 -2.24
CA PHE A 160 7.55 16.50 -2.58
C PHE A 160 7.15 17.80 -1.92
N ASP A 161 6.34 18.58 -2.64
CA ASP A 161 5.62 19.74 -2.10
C ASP A 161 4.42 19.25 -1.26
N LEU A 162 4.72 18.52 -0.20
CA LEU A 162 3.78 17.90 0.73
C LEU A 162 4.40 17.90 2.13
N ASN A 163 3.65 18.37 3.12
CA ASN A 163 4.08 18.48 4.52
C ASN A 163 3.25 17.61 5.48
N VAL A 164 2.43 16.72 4.92
CA VAL A 164 1.60 15.78 5.69
C VAL A 164 1.85 14.36 5.21
N GLU A 165 1.67 13.41 6.10
CA GLU A 165 1.80 11.99 5.76
C GLU A 165 0.69 11.53 4.81
N SER A 166 1.03 10.63 3.91
CA SER A 166 0.06 10.01 2.99
C SER A 166 0.25 8.48 2.97
N PRO A 167 -0.01 7.79 4.11
CA PRO A 167 0.24 6.36 4.23
C PRO A 167 -0.67 5.49 3.34
N TYR A 168 -1.76 6.05 2.85
CA TYR A 168 -2.80 5.35 2.09
C TYR A 168 -2.84 5.70 0.60
N MET A 169 -1.83 6.39 0.07
CA MET A 169 -1.82 6.85 -1.34
C MET A 169 -3.06 7.67 -1.72
N LEU A 170 -3.51 8.57 -0.86
CA LEU A 170 -4.74 9.34 -1.06
C LEU A 170 -4.52 10.85 -1.21
N LEU A 171 -3.26 11.29 -1.13
CA LEU A 171 -2.82 12.67 -1.33
C LEU A 171 -1.75 12.75 -2.41
#